data_ba2e2ec0856032b5e671a823c5ea5a17
#
_entry.id   ba2e2ec0856032b5e671a823c5ea5a17
#
_cell.length_a   1.000
_cell.length_b   1.000
_cell.length_c   1.000
_cell.angle_alpha   90.00
_cell.angle_beta   90.00
_cell.angle_gamma   90.00
#
_symmetry.space_group_name_H-M   'P 1'
#
loop_
_entity.id
_entity.type
_entity.pdbx_description
1 polymer ?
#
loop_
_entity_poly.entity_id
_entity_poly.type
_entity_poly.pdbx_seq_one_letter_code
_entity_poly.pdbx_strand_id
1 'polypeptide(L)'
;MEKTEKYKLLGVLIRGFFEAFASGIIDSEVADAKEKFLPKTVKRVMLDHYEQISEAFHDTLFYPIAVMNFDYAEVEHMVVEAHRQGTSMFELVQQVCADERLYEALKAEYIRNFSLLLTGRFASAATHLDSYTRCDGEPSFVPSDDAIRLTVRTVMTAYAKGLRYAGKGKTSLHQASVFRLLVGAMQVLLSDEVVPIDDADGNDLALLFMKVCHSNHNFDIMTSAMDDVYGMLCESEGITAGDDSAN
;
A
#
# COMPACT_ATOMS: atom_id res chain seq x y z
N MET A 1 -2.03 8.10 17.69
CA MET A 1 -2.10 8.74 16.36
C MET A 1 -3.22 9.75 16.33
N GLU A 2 -2.97 10.97 15.87
CA GLU A 2 -3.99 12.03 15.78
C GLU A 2 -5.04 11.73 14.72
N LYS A 3 -6.25 12.32 14.85
CA LYS A 3 -7.37 12.01 13.95
C LYS A 3 -7.05 12.34 12.49
N THR A 4 -6.47 13.50 12.22
CA THR A 4 -6.09 13.95 10.88
C THR A 4 -5.07 13.01 10.25
N GLU A 5 -4.08 12.57 11.03
CA GLU A 5 -3.09 11.60 10.61
C GLU A 5 -3.72 10.27 10.19
N LYS A 6 -4.69 9.76 10.96
CA LYS A 6 -5.38 8.50 10.64
C LYS A 6 -6.06 8.53 9.26
N TYR A 7 -6.75 9.63 8.93
CA TYR A 7 -7.44 9.74 7.64
C TYR A 7 -6.46 9.88 6.47
N LYS A 8 -5.40 10.70 6.64
CA LYS A 8 -4.36 10.82 5.62
C LYS A 8 -3.68 9.49 5.38
N LEU A 9 -3.26 8.82 6.46
CA LEU A 9 -2.64 7.51 6.38
C LEU A 9 -3.56 6.49 5.73
N LEU A 10 -4.84 6.42 6.13
CA LEU A 10 -5.81 5.51 5.52
C LEU A 10 -5.86 5.66 3.99
N GLY A 11 -5.91 6.90 3.50
CA GLY A 11 -5.91 7.17 2.06
C GLY A 11 -4.63 6.70 1.37
N VAL A 12 -3.45 6.92 1.99
CA VAL A 12 -2.16 6.45 1.47
C VAL A 12 -2.12 4.91 1.42
N LEU A 13 -2.57 4.25 2.50
CA LEU A 13 -2.59 2.79 2.58
C LEU A 13 -3.50 2.16 1.53
N ILE A 14 -4.71 2.71 1.34
CA ILE A 14 -5.66 2.19 0.35
C ILE A 14 -5.11 2.38 -1.07
N ARG A 15 -4.60 3.56 -1.37
CA ARG A 15 -3.97 3.82 -2.66
C ARG A 15 -2.78 2.90 -2.90
N GLY A 16 -1.86 2.83 -1.93
CA GLY A 16 -0.68 1.97 -1.99
C GLY A 16 -1.05 0.50 -2.18
N PHE A 17 -2.11 0.02 -1.51
CA PHE A 17 -2.64 -1.32 -1.73
C PHE A 17 -3.02 -1.54 -3.19
N PHE A 18 -3.88 -0.69 -3.77
CA PHE A 18 -4.36 -0.89 -5.12
C PHE A 18 -3.26 -0.84 -6.17
N GLU A 19 -2.34 0.14 -6.06
CA GLU A 19 -1.20 0.26 -6.96
C GLU A 19 -0.29 -0.97 -6.87
N ALA A 20 0.02 -1.40 -5.66
CA ALA A 20 0.93 -2.51 -5.43
C ALA A 20 0.33 -3.86 -5.83
N PHE A 21 -0.92 -4.12 -5.45
CA PHE A 21 -1.60 -5.38 -5.79
C PHE A 21 -1.75 -5.54 -7.31
N ALA A 22 -2.22 -4.48 -8.00
CA ALA A 22 -2.32 -4.48 -9.46
C ALA A 22 -0.96 -4.67 -10.13
N SER A 23 0.09 -4.00 -9.64
CA SER A 23 1.45 -4.16 -10.16
C SER A 23 1.98 -5.59 -9.98
N GLY A 24 1.70 -6.22 -8.83
CA GLY A 24 2.09 -7.61 -8.58
C GLY A 24 1.45 -8.58 -9.58
N ILE A 25 0.15 -8.46 -9.85
CA ILE A 25 -0.53 -9.27 -10.87
C ILE A 25 0.06 -8.99 -12.26
N ILE A 26 0.21 -7.72 -12.62
CA ILE A 26 0.73 -7.31 -13.93
C ILE A 26 2.16 -7.84 -14.14
N ASP A 27 3.02 -7.74 -13.14
CA ASP A 27 4.40 -8.24 -13.22
C ASP A 27 4.44 -9.76 -13.40
N SER A 28 3.48 -10.49 -12.86
CA SER A 28 3.36 -11.93 -13.01
C SER A 28 2.73 -12.37 -14.34
N GLU A 29 1.69 -11.66 -14.82
CA GLU A 29 0.91 -12.09 -15.99
C GLU A 29 1.38 -11.51 -17.32
N VAL A 30 1.95 -10.28 -17.31
CA VAL A 30 2.26 -9.52 -18.51
C VAL A 30 3.76 -9.52 -18.77
N ALA A 31 4.17 -10.31 -19.78
CA ALA A 31 5.59 -10.43 -20.14
C ALA A 31 6.15 -9.19 -20.87
N ASP A 32 5.33 -8.52 -21.69
CA ASP A 32 5.78 -7.33 -22.44
C ASP A 32 5.75 -6.07 -21.55
N ALA A 33 6.93 -5.54 -21.26
CA ALA A 33 7.11 -4.33 -20.45
C ALA A 33 6.33 -3.13 -20.99
N LYS A 34 6.12 -3.02 -22.30
CA LYS A 34 5.38 -1.92 -22.92
C LYS A 34 3.87 -2.02 -22.70
N GLU A 35 3.37 -3.22 -22.47
CA GLU A 35 1.94 -3.47 -22.22
C GLU A 35 1.56 -3.35 -20.74
N LYS A 36 2.52 -3.50 -19.81
CA LYS A 36 2.26 -3.57 -18.37
C LYS A 36 1.44 -2.38 -17.84
N PHE A 37 1.75 -1.17 -18.28
CA PHE A 37 1.13 0.05 -17.75
C PHE A 37 0.05 0.64 -18.67
N LEU A 38 -0.36 -0.06 -19.71
CA LEU A 38 -1.44 0.42 -20.55
C LEU A 38 -2.78 0.41 -19.79
N PRO A 39 -3.61 1.46 -19.89
CA PRO A 39 -4.90 1.51 -19.20
C PRO A 39 -5.79 0.30 -19.49
N LYS A 40 -5.76 -0.24 -20.71
CA LYS A 40 -6.51 -1.45 -21.09
C LYS A 40 -6.06 -2.69 -20.32
N THR A 41 -4.74 -2.82 -20.09
CA THR A 41 -4.13 -3.95 -19.36
C THR A 41 -4.52 -3.87 -17.88
N VAL A 42 -4.33 -2.71 -17.25
CA VAL A 42 -4.72 -2.47 -15.87
C VAL A 42 -6.20 -2.75 -15.66
N LYS A 43 -7.07 -2.21 -16.54
CA LYS A 43 -8.50 -2.44 -16.48
C LYS A 43 -8.85 -3.93 -16.57
N ARG A 44 -8.26 -4.67 -17.50
CA ARG A 44 -8.47 -6.11 -17.64
C ARG A 44 -8.09 -6.84 -16.36
N VAL A 45 -6.89 -6.63 -15.86
CA VAL A 45 -6.38 -7.23 -14.62
C VAL A 45 -7.32 -6.97 -13.44
N MET A 46 -7.78 -5.73 -13.27
CA MET A 46 -8.68 -5.36 -12.17
C MET A 46 -10.05 -6.03 -12.27
N LEU A 47 -10.55 -6.28 -13.47
CA LEU A 47 -11.83 -6.97 -13.68
C LEU A 47 -11.70 -8.49 -13.53
N ASP A 48 -10.62 -9.07 -14.06
CA ASP A 48 -10.38 -10.51 -14.03
C ASP A 48 -10.11 -11.02 -12.59
N HIS A 49 -9.59 -10.15 -11.72
CA HIS A 49 -9.23 -10.47 -10.32
C HIS A 49 -10.08 -9.75 -9.27
N TYR A 50 -11.32 -9.39 -9.62
CA TYR A 50 -12.17 -8.57 -8.72
C TYR A 50 -12.40 -9.18 -7.34
N GLU A 51 -12.69 -10.48 -7.27
CA GLU A 51 -12.93 -11.18 -6.00
C GLU A 51 -11.66 -11.24 -5.14
N GLN A 52 -10.53 -11.57 -5.76
CA GLN A 52 -9.22 -11.63 -5.10
C GLN A 52 -8.77 -10.27 -4.59
N ILE A 53 -9.06 -9.20 -5.33
CA ILE A 53 -8.78 -7.83 -4.89
C ILE A 53 -9.52 -7.52 -3.59
N SER A 54 -10.82 -7.84 -3.52
CA SER A 54 -11.63 -7.59 -2.33
C SER A 54 -11.12 -8.36 -1.11
N GLU A 55 -10.81 -9.65 -1.28
CA GLU A 55 -10.26 -10.49 -0.22
C GLU A 55 -8.90 -9.96 0.25
N ALA A 56 -7.96 -9.75 -0.67
CA ALA A 56 -6.63 -9.25 -0.37
C ALA A 56 -6.65 -7.86 0.27
N PHE A 57 -7.61 -7.01 -0.10
CA PHE A 57 -7.80 -5.68 0.48
C PHE A 57 -8.06 -5.76 1.99
N HIS A 58 -9.07 -6.52 2.39
CA HIS A 58 -9.43 -6.64 3.80
C HIS A 58 -8.31 -7.29 4.61
N ASP A 59 -7.71 -8.34 4.08
CA ASP A 59 -6.62 -9.06 4.73
C ASP A 59 -5.34 -8.20 4.88
N THR A 60 -5.00 -7.40 3.87
CA THR A 60 -3.82 -6.51 3.92
C THR A 60 -4.05 -5.31 4.85
N LEU A 61 -5.24 -4.71 4.83
CA LEU A 61 -5.52 -3.48 5.59
C LEU A 61 -5.99 -3.74 7.02
N PHE A 62 -6.36 -4.96 7.37
CA PHE A 62 -6.75 -5.29 8.74
C PHE A 62 -5.72 -4.83 9.76
N TYR A 63 -4.49 -5.30 9.65
CA TYR A 63 -3.44 -5.00 10.62
C TYR A 63 -3.12 -3.50 10.72
N PRO A 64 -2.87 -2.77 9.61
CA PRO A 64 -2.64 -1.34 9.67
C PRO A 64 -3.78 -0.57 10.36
N ILE A 65 -5.03 -0.86 10.03
CA ILE A 65 -6.18 -0.18 10.62
C ILE A 65 -6.33 -0.53 12.10
N ALA A 66 -6.09 -1.79 12.46
CA ALA A 66 -6.16 -2.25 13.84
C ALA A 66 -5.17 -1.50 14.73
N VAL A 67 -3.90 -1.43 14.35
CA VAL A 67 -2.86 -0.77 15.16
C VAL A 67 -2.98 0.77 15.17
N MET A 68 -3.71 1.36 14.24
CA MET A 68 -4.06 2.77 14.32
C MET A 68 -5.07 3.09 15.43
N ASN A 69 -5.86 2.12 15.85
CA ASN A 69 -7.01 2.33 16.72
C ASN A 69 -6.94 1.58 18.05
N PHE A 70 -6.18 0.49 18.13
CA PHE A 70 -6.09 -0.42 19.26
C PHE A 70 -4.64 -0.70 19.63
N ASP A 71 -4.39 -1.11 20.86
CA ASP A 71 -3.07 -1.61 21.23
C ASP A 71 -2.86 -3.06 20.73
N TYR A 72 -1.60 -3.51 20.76
CA TYR A 72 -1.24 -4.83 20.23
C TYR A 72 -1.99 -5.98 20.92
N ALA A 73 -2.17 -5.91 22.24
CA ALA A 73 -2.84 -6.95 23.00
C ALA A 73 -4.34 -7.02 22.66
N GLU A 74 -4.98 -5.87 22.44
CA GLU A 74 -6.36 -5.79 21.98
C GLU A 74 -6.52 -6.41 20.59
N VAL A 75 -5.61 -6.08 19.66
CA VAL A 75 -5.62 -6.64 18.30
C VAL A 75 -5.45 -8.16 18.32
N GLU A 76 -4.50 -8.68 19.11
CA GLU A 76 -4.29 -10.12 19.27
C GLU A 76 -5.55 -10.81 19.80
N HIS A 77 -6.17 -10.25 20.83
CA HIS A 77 -7.42 -10.76 21.40
C HIS A 77 -8.55 -10.77 20.35
N MET A 78 -8.71 -9.72 19.57
CA MET A 78 -9.71 -9.63 18.50
C MET A 78 -9.51 -10.73 17.45
N VAL A 79 -8.27 -10.99 17.02
CA VAL A 79 -7.95 -12.05 16.06
C VAL A 79 -8.29 -13.44 16.59
N VAL A 80 -7.89 -13.73 17.83
CA VAL A 80 -8.18 -15.02 18.47
C VAL A 80 -9.69 -15.25 18.61
N GLU A 81 -10.42 -14.23 19.06
CA GLU A 81 -11.87 -14.31 19.23
C GLU A 81 -12.59 -14.44 17.89
N ALA A 82 -12.16 -13.71 16.87
CA ALA A 82 -12.70 -13.81 15.54
C ALA A 82 -12.51 -15.21 14.93
N HIS A 83 -11.31 -15.77 15.10
CA HIS A 83 -11.04 -17.14 14.65
C HIS A 83 -11.98 -18.14 15.35
N ARG A 84 -12.19 -17.99 16.66
CA ARG A 84 -13.10 -18.84 17.44
C ARG A 84 -14.55 -18.74 16.97
N GLN A 85 -14.99 -17.54 16.58
CA GLN A 85 -16.37 -17.26 16.16
C GLN A 85 -16.61 -17.50 14.67
N GLY A 86 -15.56 -17.71 13.85
CA GLY A 86 -15.65 -17.78 12.40
C GLY A 86 -15.99 -16.44 11.75
N THR A 87 -15.59 -15.33 12.40
CA THR A 87 -15.80 -13.96 11.89
C THR A 87 -14.99 -13.77 10.61
N SER A 88 -15.62 -13.20 9.59
CA SER A 88 -14.95 -12.91 8.33
C SER A 88 -13.96 -11.76 8.47
N MET A 89 -12.94 -11.71 7.58
CA MET A 89 -11.98 -10.62 7.56
C MET A 89 -12.67 -9.26 7.27
N PHE A 90 -13.74 -9.27 6.48
CA PHE A 90 -14.56 -8.08 6.24
C PHE A 90 -15.16 -7.52 7.55
N GLU A 91 -15.77 -8.37 8.36
CA GLU A 91 -16.36 -7.98 9.66
C GLU A 91 -15.28 -7.52 10.64
N LEU A 92 -14.11 -8.18 10.62
CA LEU A 92 -12.95 -7.75 11.44
C LEU A 92 -12.46 -6.34 11.05
N VAL A 93 -12.32 -6.06 9.77
CA VAL A 93 -11.92 -4.71 9.31
C VAL A 93 -12.95 -3.67 9.72
N GLN A 94 -14.24 -4.00 9.68
CA GLN A 94 -15.29 -3.11 10.17
C GLN A 94 -15.16 -2.84 11.67
N GLN A 95 -14.88 -3.86 12.47
CA GLN A 95 -14.68 -3.74 13.93
C GLN A 95 -13.46 -2.87 14.27
N VAL A 96 -12.33 -3.08 13.59
CA VAL A 96 -11.10 -2.34 13.88
C VAL A 96 -11.11 -0.90 13.38
N CYS A 97 -12.06 -0.49 12.56
CA CYS A 97 -12.27 0.93 12.24
C CYS A 97 -12.68 1.73 13.47
N ALA A 98 -13.30 1.10 14.50
CA ALA A 98 -13.70 1.70 15.78
C ALA A 98 -14.63 2.93 15.69
N ASP A 99 -14.77 3.54 14.53
CA ASP A 99 -15.58 4.72 14.23
C ASP A 99 -16.30 4.52 12.89
N GLU A 100 -17.63 4.69 12.88
CA GLU A 100 -18.44 4.56 11.67
C GLU A 100 -17.95 5.48 10.54
N ARG A 101 -17.46 6.69 10.88
CA ARG A 101 -16.92 7.63 9.89
C ARG A 101 -15.65 7.12 9.23
N LEU A 102 -14.77 6.46 10.01
CA LEU A 102 -13.54 5.87 9.47
C LEU A 102 -13.89 4.72 8.52
N TYR A 103 -14.89 3.91 8.88
CA TYR A 103 -15.37 2.81 8.03
C TYR A 103 -16.04 3.33 6.74
N GLU A 104 -16.85 4.39 6.81
CA GLU A 104 -17.41 5.02 5.62
C GLU A 104 -16.33 5.64 4.72
N ALA A 105 -15.29 6.26 5.30
CA ALA A 105 -14.15 6.75 4.57
C ALA A 105 -13.38 5.61 3.88
N LEU A 106 -13.18 4.47 4.57
CA LEU A 106 -12.56 3.27 4.00
C LEU A 106 -13.32 2.80 2.75
N LYS A 107 -14.65 2.68 2.84
CA LYS A 107 -15.51 2.26 1.71
C LYS A 107 -15.45 3.23 0.55
N ALA A 108 -15.53 4.52 0.84
CA ALA A 108 -15.49 5.56 -0.18
C ALA A 108 -14.14 5.54 -0.92
N GLU A 109 -13.03 5.43 -0.20
CA GLU A 109 -11.69 5.36 -0.79
C GLU A 109 -11.47 4.04 -1.56
N TYR A 110 -12.02 2.91 -1.09
CA TYR A 110 -12.00 1.65 -1.84
C TYR A 110 -12.66 1.83 -3.22
N ILE A 111 -13.91 2.30 -3.24
CA ILE A 111 -14.68 2.49 -4.48
C ILE A 111 -13.96 3.46 -5.41
N ARG A 112 -13.45 4.55 -4.87
CA ARG A 112 -12.75 5.58 -5.61
C ARG A 112 -11.48 5.04 -6.28
N ASN A 113 -10.58 4.41 -5.52
CA ASN A 113 -9.31 3.90 -6.04
C ASN A 113 -9.53 2.77 -7.04
N PHE A 114 -10.49 1.88 -6.80
CA PHE A 114 -10.89 0.85 -7.76
C PHE A 114 -11.38 1.48 -9.09
N SER A 115 -12.23 2.50 -9.01
CA SER A 115 -12.76 3.22 -10.19
C SER A 115 -11.64 3.94 -10.95
N LEU A 116 -10.66 4.51 -10.27
CA LEU A 116 -9.51 5.18 -10.89
C LEU A 116 -8.63 4.19 -11.65
N LEU A 117 -8.39 3.01 -11.11
CA LEU A 117 -7.67 1.94 -11.82
C LEU A 117 -8.42 1.51 -13.09
N LEU A 118 -9.74 1.35 -13.01
CA LEU A 118 -10.55 0.99 -14.18
C LEU A 118 -10.52 2.05 -15.28
N THR A 119 -10.33 3.30 -14.95
CA THR A 119 -10.29 4.42 -15.91
C THR A 119 -8.87 4.80 -16.35
N GLY A 120 -7.83 4.18 -15.79
CA GLY A 120 -6.43 4.51 -16.07
C GLY A 120 -5.99 5.89 -15.53
N ARG A 121 -6.75 6.47 -14.59
CA ARG A 121 -6.51 7.82 -14.05
C ARG A 121 -5.85 7.82 -12.66
N PHE A 122 -5.08 6.81 -12.35
CA PHE A 122 -4.50 6.65 -11.02
C PHE A 122 -3.59 7.81 -10.59
N ALA A 123 -2.83 8.38 -11.53
CA ALA A 123 -1.92 9.50 -11.25
C ALA A 123 -2.62 10.81 -10.80
N SER A 124 -3.92 10.98 -11.10
CA SER A 124 -4.67 12.19 -10.74
C SER A 124 -5.32 12.12 -9.33
N ALA A 125 -5.18 11.01 -8.63
CA ALA A 125 -5.85 10.76 -7.35
C ALA A 125 -5.20 11.46 -6.15
N ALA A 126 -3.94 11.88 -6.27
CA ALA A 126 -3.20 12.53 -5.19
C ALA A 126 -3.86 13.82 -4.67
N THR A 127 -4.61 14.53 -5.53
CA THR A 127 -5.19 15.83 -5.22
C THR A 127 -6.46 15.80 -4.36
N HIS A 128 -7.08 14.63 -4.13
CA HIS A 128 -8.36 14.54 -3.40
C HIS A 128 -8.26 14.10 -1.95
N LEU A 129 -7.14 13.52 -1.52
CA LEU A 129 -6.87 13.26 -0.09
C LEU A 129 -6.87 14.56 0.72
N ASP A 130 -6.48 15.66 0.10
CA ASP A 130 -6.52 17.00 0.68
C ASP A 130 -7.92 17.43 1.17
N SER A 131 -9.00 16.95 0.56
CA SER A 131 -10.35 17.36 0.96
C SER A 131 -10.80 16.77 2.31
N TYR A 132 -10.20 15.66 2.75
CA TYR A 132 -10.45 15.05 4.05
C TYR A 132 -9.51 15.56 5.15
N THR A 133 -8.39 16.18 4.77
CA THR A 133 -7.31 16.59 5.68
C THR A 133 -7.17 18.10 5.84
N ARG A 134 -7.71 18.93 4.94
CA ARG A 134 -7.71 20.39 5.10
C ARG A 134 -8.78 20.84 6.09
N CYS A 135 -8.39 20.94 7.34
CA CYS A 135 -8.96 21.95 8.23
C CYS A 135 -8.13 23.22 8.04
N ASP A 136 -8.75 24.30 7.60
CA ASP A 136 -8.09 25.59 7.42
C ASP A 136 -7.29 25.97 8.68
N GLY A 137 -5.95 26.06 8.54
CA GLY A 137 -5.07 26.58 9.59
C GLY A 137 -4.27 25.53 10.39
N GLU A 138 -4.29 24.25 10.07
CA GLU A 138 -3.44 23.27 10.74
C GLU A 138 -2.00 23.22 10.18
N PRO A 139 -1.00 22.96 11.06
CA PRO A 139 0.40 22.85 10.65
C PRO A 139 0.62 21.71 9.67
N SER A 140 1.65 21.84 8.83
CA SER A 140 2.07 20.78 7.90
C SER A 140 2.17 19.43 8.62
N PHE A 141 1.48 18.43 8.09
CA PHE A 141 1.49 17.07 8.63
C PHE A 141 2.91 16.50 8.62
N VAL A 142 3.39 16.07 9.79
CA VAL A 142 4.62 15.30 9.93
C VAL A 142 4.22 13.87 10.28
N PRO A 143 4.40 12.91 9.38
CA PRO A 143 4.02 11.53 9.66
C PRO A 143 4.86 10.95 10.79
N SER A 144 4.22 10.12 11.61
CA SER A 144 4.92 9.33 12.62
C SER A 144 5.74 8.20 11.98
N ASP A 145 6.72 7.68 12.70
CA ASP A 145 7.49 6.50 12.29
C ASP A 145 6.58 5.31 11.99
N ASP A 146 5.50 5.16 12.76
CA ASP A 146 4.49 4.12 12.55
C ASP A 146 3.77 4.28 11.21
N ALA A 147 3.45 5.51 10.81
CA ALA A 147 2.82 5.77 9.51
C ALA A 147 3.72 5.31 8.35
N ILE A 148 5.03 5.56 8.43
CA ILE A 148 6.01 5.10 7.45
C ILE A 148 6.05 3.57 7.43
N ARG A 149 6.20 2.92 8.59
CA ARG A 149 6.26 1.45 8.72
C ARG A 149 4.99 0.78 8.17
N LEU A 150 3.81 1.29 8.50
CA LEU A 150 2.54 0.77 8.03
C LEU A 150 2.38 0.92 6.51
N THR A 151 2.88 2.03 5.94
CA THR A 151 2.86 2.25 4.49
C THR A 151 3.76 1.24 3.77
N VAL A 152 5.00 1.05 4.23
CA VAL A 152 5.92 0.04 3.69
C VAL A 152 5.30 -1.35 3.76
N ARG A 153 4.77 -1.73 4.92
CA ARG A 153 4.13 -3.03 5.12
C ARG A 153 2.98 -3.24 4.15
N THR A 154 2.09 -2.27 4.03
CA THR A 154 0.91 -2.37 3.14
C THR A 154 1.32 -2.55 1.69
N VAL A 155 2.24 -1.72 1.20
CA VAL A 155 2.70 -1.76 -0.19
C VAL A 155 3.37 -3.09 -0.52
N MET A 156 4.33 -3.53 0.30
CA MET A 156 5.05 -4.78 0.04
C MET A 156 4.15 -6.00 0.16
N THR A 157 3.27 -6.06 1.16
CA THR A 157 2.32 -7.18 1.34
C THR A 157 1.32 -7.23 0.19
N ALA A 158 0.78 -6.09 -0.24
CA ALA A 158 -0.15 -6.03 -1.35
C ALA A 158 0.51 -6.49 -2.66
N TYR A 159 1.73 -6.05 -2.94
CA TYR A 159 2.49 -6.47 -4.11
C TYR A 159 2.76 -7.99 -4.11
N ALA A 160 3.22 -8.53 -2.97
CA ALA A 160 3.45 -9.96 -2.79
C ALA A 160 2.18 -10.79 -3.02
N LYS A 161 1.05 -10.34 -2.47
CA LYS A 161 -0.25 -10.99 -2.72
C LYS A 161 -0.66 -10.92 -4.19
N GLY A 162 -0.45 -9.78 -4.85
CA GLY A 162 -0.70 -9.65 -6.29
C GLY A 162 0.10 -10.66 -7.12
N LEU A 163 1.38 -10.81 -6.85
CA LEU A 163 2.25 -11.83 -7.48
C LEU A 163 1.71 -13.24 -7.28
N ARG A 164 1.26 -13.56 -6.06
CA ARG A 164 0.76 -14.89 -5.69
C ARG A 164 -0.58 -15.19 -6.37
N TYR A 165 -1.52 -14.27 -6.37
CA TYR A 165 -2.84 -14.48 -6.98
C TYR A 165 -2.80 -14.65 -8.50
N ALA A 166 -1.80 -14.11 -9.16
CA ALA A 166 -1.56 -14.36 -10.57
C ALA A 166 -1.13 -15.81 -10.91
N GLY A 167 -0.88 -16.63 -9.90
CA GLY A 167 -0.93 -18.12 -10.01
C GLY A 167 0.18 -18.82 -10.76
N LYS A 168 1.28 -18.14 -11.10
CA LYS A 168 2.36 -18.77 -11.90
C LYS A 168 3.57 -19.25 -11.08
N GLY A 169 3.44 -19.37 -9.77
CA GLY A 169 4.45 -20.00 -8.90
C GLY A 169 5.76 -19.22 -8.76
N LYS A 170 5.87 -18.02 -9.32
CA LYS A 170 7.00 -17.13 -9.11
C LYS A 170 6.70 -16.23 -7.91
N THR A 171 7.44 -16.43 -6.85
CA THR A 171 7.30 -15.70 -5.58
C THR A 171 8.55 -14.89 -5.30
N SER A 172 9.13 -14.25 -6.31
CA SER A 172 10.24 -13.32 -6.11
C SER A 172 9.74 -11.89 -6.22
N LEU A 173 10.08 -11.07 -5.22
CA LEU A 173 9.83 -9.63 -5.29
C LEU A 173 10.76 -9.00 -6.34
N HIS A 174 10.18 -8.29 -7.29
CA HIS A 174 10.96 -7.45 -8.20
C HIS A 174 11.32 -6.15 -7.48
N GLN A 175 12.59 -6.00 -7.08
CA GLN A 175 13.06 -4.86 -6.31
C GLN A 175 12.69 -3.52 -6.96
N ALA A 176 12.93 -3.37 -8.26
CA ALA A 176 12.62 -2.15 -8.99
C ALA A 176 11.12 -1.77 -8.93
N SER A 177 10.22 -2.77 -8.98
CA SER A 177 8.77 -2.51 -8.85
C SER A 177 8.41 -2.09 -7.43
N VAL A 178 8.92 -2.79 -6.42
CA VAL A 178 8.70 -2.45 -5.00
C VAL A 178 9.21 -1.05 -4.71
N PHE A 179 10.44 -0.72 -5.15
CA PHE A 179 11.01 0.61 -4.97
C PHE A 179 10.15 1.70 -5.59
N ARG A 180 9.69 1.53 -6.83
CA ARG A 180 8.83 2.51 -7.49
C ARG A 180 7.53 2.73 -6.73
N LEU A 181 6.90 1.66 -6.26
CA LEU A 181 5.66 1.72 -5.50
C LEU A 181 5.84 2.44 -4.16
N LEU A 182 6.94 2.15 -3.46
CA LEU A 182 7.28 2.82 -2.19
C LEU A 182 7.59 4.29 -2.39
N VAL A 183 8.34 4.66 -3.45
CA VAL A 183 8.56 6.08 -3.79
C VAL A 183 7.23 6.81 -3.99
N GLY A 184 6.30 6.23 -4.75
CA GLY A 184 4.97 6.82 -4.96
C GLY A 184 4.18 6.98 -3.67
N ALA A 185 4.15 5.95 -2.81
CA ALA A 185 3.44 5.98 -1.54
C ALA A 185 4.07 6.99 -0.55
N MET A 186 5.41 7.04 -0.48
CA MET A 186 6.13 7.99 0.39
C MET A 186 5.96 9.43 -0.07
N GLN A 187 5.92 9.72 -1.37
CA GLN A 187 5.60 11.05 -1.88
C GLN A 187 4.25 11.54 -1.35
N VAL A 188 3.23 10.68 -1.40
CA VAL A 188 1.88 11.05 -0.91
C VAL A 188 1.86 11.20 0.61
N LEU A 189 2.62 10.38 1.35
CA LEU A 189 2.66 10.41 2.80
C LEU A 189 3.44 11.63 3.34
N LEU A 190 4.62 11.90 2.75
CA LEU A 190 5.62 12.81 3.30
C LEU A 190 5.59 14.21 2.70
N SER A 191 4.93 14.40 1.55
CA SER A 191 4.93 15.68 0.84
C SER A 191 3.51 16.19 0.62
N ASP A 192 3.33 17.50 0.78
CA ASP A 192 2.12 18.20 0.32
C ASP A 192 2.25 18.59 -1.17
N GLU A 193 3.47 18.51 -1.72
CA GLU A 193 3.76 18.75 -3.12
C GLU A 193 4.36 17.50 -3.77
N VAL A 194 3.90 17.16 -4.97
CA VAL A 194 4.49 16.07 -5.77
C VAL A 194 5.89 16.51 -6.19
N VAL A 195 6.92 15.88 -5.66
CA VAL A 195 8.30 16.10 -6.09
C VAL A 195 8.44 15.50 -7.50
N PRO A 196 8.77 16.29 -8.52
CA PRO A 196 9.02 15.76 -9.85
C PRO A 196 10.17 14.75 -9.79
N ILE A 197 9.94 13.55 -10.27
CA ILE A 197 10.99 12.56 -10.48
C ILE A 197 11.67 12.95 -11.79
N ASP A 198 12.91 13.42 -11.71
CA ASP A 198 13.73 13.69 -12.89
C ASP A 198 14.18 12.33 -13.49
N ASP A 199 14.28 12.24 -14.82
CA ASP A 199 14.79 11.05 -15.50
C ASP A 199 16.21 10.66 -15.01
N ALA A 200 17.01 11.65 -14.56
CA ALA A 200 18.30 11.42 -13.95
C ALA A 200 18.19 10.72 -12.57
N ASP A 201 17.17 11.03 -11.79
CA ASP A 201 16.94 10.42 -10.47
C ASP A 201 16.45 8.97 -10.60
N GLY A 202 15.80 8.62 -11.70
CA GLY A 202 15.31 7.26 -11.97
C GLY A 202 16.42 6.21 -12.13
N ASN A 203 17.67 6.61 -12.33
CA ASN A 203 18.83 5.74 -12.44
C ASN A 203 19.54 5.52 -11.10
N ASP A 204 19.28 6.36 -10.08
CA ASP A 204 19.81 6.20 -8.73
C ASP A 204 18.64 6.15 -7.74
N LEU A 205 18.13 4.95 -7.52
CA LEU A 205 17.00 4.70 -6.64
C LEU A 205 17.26 5.14 -5.20
N ALA A 206 18.50 4.98 -4.70
CA ALA A 206 18.85 5.40 -3.35
C ALA A 206 18.75 6.93 -3.20
N LEU A 207 19.27 7.67 -4.18
CA LEU A 207 19.17 9.14 -4.21
C LEU A 207 17.71 9.59 -4.29
N LEU A 208 16.90 8.91 -5.11
CA LEU A 208 15.47 9.19 -5.23
C LEU A 208 14.75 8.98 -3.90
N PHE A 209 15.02 7.86 -3.21
CA PHE A 209 14.45 7.60 -1.89
C PHE A 209 14.85 8.65 -0.85
N MET A 210 16.13 9.04 -0.82
CA MET A 210 16.58 10.09 0.09
C MET A 210 15.87 11.43 -0.16
N LYS A 211 15.66 11.79 -1.42
CA LYS A 211 14.89 13.00 -1.78
C LYS A 211 13.44 12.92 -1.31
N VAL A 212 12.78 11.79 -1.54
CA VAL A 212 11.37 11.59 -1.18
C VAL A 212 11.18 11.52 0.32
N CYS A 213 12.10 10.92 1.06
CA CYS A 213 12.02 10.83 2.52
C CYS A 213 12.27 12.15 3.25
N HIS A 214 12.83 13.16 2.58
CA HIS A 214 13.14 14.49 3.12
C HIS A 214 14.09 14.53 4.34
N SER A 215 14.42 13.39 4.93
CA SER A 215 15.34 13.28 6.06
C SER A 215 16.01 11.90 6.11
N ASN A 216 17.21 11.85 6.69
CA ASN A 216 17.87 10.56 6.95
C ASN A 216 17.05 9.69 7.91
N HIS A 217 16.38 10.30 8.90
CA HIS A 217 15.54 9.56 9.85
C HIS A 217 14.43 8.79 9.12
N ASN A 218 13.65 9.46 8.28
CA ASN A 218 12.57 8.81 7.52
C ASN A 218 13.11 7.72 6.59
N PHE A 219 14.27 7.96 5.98
CA PHE A 219 14.96 6.97 5.14
C PHE A 219 15.35 5.73 5.94
N ASP A 220 15.94 5.89 7.13
CA ASP A 220 16.34 4.81 8.01
C ASP A 220 15.11 3.99 8.49
N ILE A 221 14.03 4.67 8.87
CA ILE A 221 12.76 4.00 9.25
C ILE A 221 12.20 3.18 8.07
N MET A 222 12.18 3.76 6.87
CA MET A 222 11.67 3.08 5.69
C MET A 222 12.50 1.84 5.34
N THR A 223 13.82 1.95 5.33
CA THR A 223 14.72 0.82 5.00
C THR A 223 14.64 -0.28 6.05
N SER A 224 14.63 0.08 7.34
CA SER A 224 14.40 -0.89 8.42
C SER A 224 13.05 -1.61 8.27
N ALA A 225 11.99 -0.88 7.93
CA ALA A 225 10.68 -1.47 7.71
C ALA A 225 10.65 -2.39 6.48
N MET A 226 11.40 -2.07 5.42
CA MET A 226 11.52 -2.94 4.24
C MET A 226 12.18 -4.28 4.61
N ASP A 227 13.25 -4.26 5.40
CA ASP A 227 13.96 -5.46 5.84
C ASP A 227 13.05 -6.34 6.71
N ASP A 228 12.35 -5.73 7.69
CA ASP A 228 11.41 -6.42 8.57
C ASP A 228 10.26 -7.09 7.79
N VAL A 229 9.66 -6.36 6.85
CA VAL A 229 8.55 -6.87 6.02
C VAL A 229 9.05 -7.94 5.06
N TYR A 230 10.22 -7.77 4.49
CA TYR A 230 10.83 -8.78 3.63
C TYR A 230 11.04 -10.10 4.38
N GLY A 231 11.61 -10.05 5.59
CA GLY A 231 11.76 -11.23 6.45
C GLY A 231 10.41 -11.91 6.73
N MET A 232 9.41 -11.12 7.11
CA MET A 232 8.04 -11.62 7.35
C MET A 232 7.45 -12.32 6.11
N LEU A 233 7.61 -11.72 4.91
CA LEU A 233 7.09 -12.29 3.66
C LEU A 233 7.82 -13.57 3.24
N CYS A 234 9.13 -13.67 3.51
CA CYS A 234 9.89 -14.91 3.30
C CYS A 234 9.34 -16.06 4.15
N GLU A 235 9.02 -15.79 5.41
CA GLU A 235 8.49 -16.78 6.35
C GLU A 235 7.03 -17.17 6.07
N SER A 236 6.16 -16.17 5.82
CA SER A 236 4.72 -16.40 5.71
C SER A 236 4.25 -16.77 4.30
N GLU A 237 4.88 -16.21 3.27
CA GLU A 237 4.44 -16.33 1.87
C GLU A 237 5.42 -17.15 1.00
N GLY A 238 6.57 -17.58 1.55
CA GLY A 238 7.58 -18.32 0.82
C GLY A 238 8.22 -17.50 -0.31
N ILE A 239 8.32 -16.18 -0.10
CA ILE A 239 8.89 -15.26 -1.08
C ILE A 239 10.42 -15.35 -1.06
N THR A 240 11.03 -15.36 -2.23
CA THR A 240 12.48 -15.34 -2.41
C THR A 240 12.94 -14.01 -3.00
N ALA A 241 14.18 -13.63 -2.71
CA ALA A 241 14.80 -12.49 -3.39
C ALA A 241 14.83 -12.75 -4.89
N GLY A 242 14.32 -11.82 -5.68
CA GLY A 242 14.43 -11.88 -7.13
C GLY A 242 15.90 -11.70 -7.51
N ASP A 243 16.39 -12.58 -8.37
CA ASP A 243 17.71 -12.39 -8.99
C ASP A 243 17.56 -11.32 -10.08
N ASP A 244 17.84 -10.04 -9.75
CA ASP A 244 17.78 -8.91 -10.68
C ASP A 244 18.91 -8.96 -11.74
N SER A 245 19.66 -10.08 -11.82
CA SER A 245 20.78 -10.26 -12.77
C SER A 245 20.37 -10.66 -14.18
N ALA A 246 19.05 -10.70 -14.48
CA ALA A 246 18.55 -11.07 -15.79
C ALA A 246 17.71 -9.96 -16.43
N ASN A 247 18.35 -8.82 -16.77
CA ASN A 247 17.95 -7.94 -17.87
C ASN A 247 19.08 -7.01 -18.26
#